data_2bc039566d48c251f3bee6f70a0dd033
#
_entry.id   2bc039566d48c251f3bee6f70a0dd033
#
_cell.length_a   1.000
_cell.length_b   1.000
_cell.length_c   1.000
_cell.angle_alpha   90.00
_cell.angle_beta   90.00
_cell.angle_gamma   90.00
#
_symmetry.space_group_name_H-M   'P 1'
#
loop_
_entity.id
_entity.type
_entity.pdbx_description
1 polymer ?
#
loop_
_entity_poly.entity_id
_entity_poly.type
_entity_poly.pdbx_seq_one_letter_code
_entity_poly.pdbx_strand_id
1 'polypeptide(L)'
;MQKGIIGKKIGMTQIFDEAGKVIPVTVIEAGPCVVVQKKTVENDGYAALQLGYGDVKVQRVNKPMKGHFDKADVACKKTLKEFRLDDCDALNVGDIVKADTFAVGDSIDVIGTSKGKGFQGPIKRHNQHRLKETHGTGPVHRQAGSMGACSSPSRIYKGKGMAGHMGAEQVTVQNLEVVKIDAENNLIAIKGAVPGPKGGIVYIVDSVKA
;
A
#
# COMPACT_ATOMS: atom_id res chain seq x y z
N MET A 1 16.55 3.77 1.31
CA MET A 1 15.43 3.25 2.14
C MET A 1 16.04 2.48 3.30
N GLN A 2 15.87 2.98 4.53
CA GLN A 2 16.53 2.40 5.71
C GLN A 2 15.62 1.43 6.47
N LYS A 3 14.31 1.67 6.44
CA LYS A 3 13.32 0.90 7.20
C LYS A 3 12.21 0.40 6.30
N GLY A 4 11.67 -0.79 6.58
CA GLY A 4 10.54 -1.34 5.86
C GLY A 4 9.83 -2.43 6.66
N ILE A 5 8.49 -2.42 6.70
CA ILE A 5 7.69 -3.42 7.41
C ILE A 5 6.37 -3.69 6.69
N ILE A 6 5.84 -4.90 6.87
CA ILE A 6 4.50 -5.27 6.42
C ILE A 6 3.52 -5.09 7.57
N GLY A 7 2.39 -4.44 7.30
CA GLY A 7 1.35 -4.28 8.28
C GLY A 7 -0.05 -4.57 7.74
N LYS A 8 -1.01 -4.61 8.64
CA LYS A 8 -2.43 -4.79 8.35
C LYS A 8 -3.22 -3.61 8.90
N LYS A 9 -3.98 -2.94 8.04
CA LYS A 9 -4.84 -1.83 8.44
C LYS A 9 -5.95 -2.32 9.36
N ILE A 10 -5.98 -1.85 10.61
CA ILE A 10 -7.03 -2.18 11.58
C ILE A 10 -8.22 -1.25 11.38
N GLY A 11 -7.99 0.06 11.27
CA GLY A 11 -9.06 1.05 11.13
C GLY A 11 -8.54 2.47 11.27
N MET A 12 -9.47 3.40 11.44
CA MET A 12 -9.16 4.80 11.70
C MET A 12 -9.81 5.24 13.01
N THR A 13 -9.13 6.11 13.71
CA THR A 13 -9.58 6.75 14.94
C THR A 13 -9.01 8.17 15.02
N GLN A 14 -9.18 8.82 16.13
CA GLN A 14 -8.59 10.12 16.41
C GLN A 14 -7.84 10.09 17.74
N ILE A 15 -6.80 10.88 17.83
CA ILE A 15 -6.00 11.11 19.03
C ILE A 15 -6.03 12.61 19.30
N PHE A 16 -5.95 13.00 20.55
CA PHE A 16 -5.85 14.39 20.95
C PHE A 16 -4.40 14.66 21.35
N ASP A 17 -3.85 15.79 20.91
CA ASP A 17 -2.58 16.28 21.39
C ASP A 17 -2.73 16.98 22.75
N GLU A 18 -1.63 17.39 23.35
CA GLU A 18 -1.62 18.09 24.65
C GLU A 18 -2.37 19.43 24.61
N ALA A 19 -2.46 20.05 23.47
CA ALA A 19 -3.23 21.28 23.23
C ALA A 19 -4.73 21.04 22.96
N GLY A 20 -5.20 19.77 23.02
CA GLY A 20 -6.58 19.40 22.76
C GLY A 20 -6.95 19.35 21.26
N LYS A 21 -5.99 19.49 20.35
CA LYS A 21 -6.22 19.41 18.90
C LYS A 21 -6.44 17.96 18.47
N VAL A 22 -7.44 17.73 17.65
CA VAL A 22 -7.76 16.42 17.08
C VAL A 22 -6.78 16.07 15.96
N ILE A 23 -6.14 14.91 16.08
CA ILE A 23 -5.28 14.32 15.06
C ILE A 23 -5.98 13.05 14.54
N PRO A 24 -6.47 13.02 13.28
CA PRO A 24 -7.02 11.81 12.69
C PRO A 24 -5.88 10.83 12.41
N VAL A 25 -6.04 9.58 12.84
CA VAL A 25 -5.01 8.56 12.67
C VAL A 25 -5.58 7.27 12.10
N THR A 26 -4.75 6.58 11.33
CA THR A 26 -4.98 5.19 10.93
C THR A 26 -4.12 4.29 11.79
N VAL A 27 -4.73 3.29 12.41
CA VAL A 27 -4.05 2.26 13.20
C VAL A 27 -3.71 1.07 12.31
N ILE A 28 -2.43 0.68 12.32
CA ILE A 28 -1.89 -0.44 11.57
C ILE A 28 -1.21 -1.39 12.55
N GLU A 29 -1.54 -2.67 12.45
CA GLU A 29 -0.80 -3.77 13.06
C GLU A 29 0.45 -4.03 12.21
N ALA A 30 1.62 -3.55 12.66
CA ALA A 30 2.88 -3.58 11.93
C ALA A 30 3.79 -4.68 12.48
N GLY A 31 3.82 -5.81 11.82
CA GLY A 31 4.58 -6.98 12.26
C GLY A 31 3.81 -7.87 13.27
N PRO A 32 4.48 -8.84 13.91
CA PRO A 32 5.89 -9.18 13.68
C PRO A 32 6.12 -9.75 12.27
N CYS A 33 7.16 -9.27 11.61
CA CYS A 33 7.60 -9.76 10.31
C CYS A 33 8.90 -10.58 10.48
N VAL A 34 9.01 -11.72 9.80
CA VAL A 34 10.21 -12.56 9.85
C VAL A 34 10.96 -12.41 8.55
N VAL A 35 12.30 -12.29 8.62
CA VAL A 35 13.18 -12.31 7.44
C VAL A 35 13.23 -13.73 6.90
N VAL A 36 12.68 -13.94 5.70
CA VAL A 36 12.63 -15.26 5.05
C VAL A 36 13.79 -15.47 4.09
N GLN A 37 14.23 -14.41 3.42
CA GLN A 37 15.35 -14.50 2.49
C GLN A 37 16.11 -13.18 2.48
N LYS A 38 17.44 -13.27 2.39
CA LYS A 38 18.35 -12.17 2.12
C LYS A 38 18.86 -12.31 0.69
N LYS A 39 18.70 -11.29 -0.12
CA LYS A 39 19.25 -11.18 -1.47
C LYS A 39 20.51 -10.36 -1.45
N THR A 40 21.54 -10.86 -2.14
CA THR A 40 22.84 -10.22 -2.24
C THR A 40 23.15 -9.84 -3.67
N VAL A 41 24.00 -8.83 -3.86
CA VAL A 41 24.42 -8.37 -5.19
C VAL A 41 25.13 -9.47 -5.97
N GLU A 42 25.88 -10.34 -5.29
CA GLU A 42 26.64 -11.43 -5.92
C GLU A 42 25.74 -12.51 -6.54
N ASN A 43 24.67 -12.90 -5.86
CA ASN A 43 23.79 -14.00 -6.29
C ASN A 43 22.58 -13.52 -7.09
N ASP A 44 21.96 -12.40 -6.66
CA ASP A 44 20.67 -11.93 -7.18
C ASP A 44 20.80 -10.65 -8.02
N GLY A 45 21.98 -10.01 -8.03
CA GLY A 45 22.24 -8.75 -8.75
C GLY A 45 21.73 -7.50 -8.01
N TYR A 46 21.12 -7.64 -6.85
CA TYR A 46 20.67 -6.53 -5.98
C TYR A 46 20.56 -6.97 -4.52
N ALA A 47 20.68 -6.01 -3.61
CA ALA A 47 20.49 -6.22 -2.18
C ALA A 47 19.03 -5.99 -1.79
N ALA A 48 18.42 -6.94 -1.08
CA ALA A 48 17.06 -6.82 -0.54
C ALA A 48 16.81 -7.84 0.58
N LEU A 49 15.86 -7.53 1.48
CA LEU A 49 15.34 -8.44 2.48
C LEU A 49 13.90 -8.83 2.13
N GLN A 50 13.62 -10.12 2.09
CA GLN A 50 12.26 -10.63 1.93
C GLN A 50 11.65 -10.85 3.32
N LEU A 51 10.63 -10.07 3.66
CA LEU A 51 9.88 -10.18 4.90
C LEU A 51 8.63 -11.02 4.71
N GLY A 52 8.33 -11.85 5.70
CA GLY A 52 7.12 -12.66 5.80
C GLY A 52 6.19 -12.16 6.90
N TYR A 53 4.89 -12.02 6.61
CA TYR A 53 3.87 -11.55 7.54
C TYR A 53 2.63 -12.43 7.55
N GLY A 54 2.06 -12.61 8.73
CA GLY A 54 0.83 -13.36 8.98
C GLY A 54 1.01 -14.87 8.82
N ASP A 55 0.61 -15.61 9.83
CA ASP A 55 0.75 -17.07 9.85
C ASP A 55 -0.25 -17.78 8.93
N VAL A 56 0.17 -18.88 8.33
CA VAL A 56 -0.67 -19.72 7.50
C VAL A 56 -0.45 -21.19 7.85
N LYS A 57 -1.54 -21.96 7.86
CA LYS A 57 -1.45 -23.41 8.10
C LYS A 57 -0.67 -24.07 6.95
N VAL A 58 0.29 -24.91 7.27
CA VAL A 58 1.17 -25.63 6.29
C VAL A 58 0.37 -26.35 5.20
N GLN A 59 -0.80 -26.87 5.54
CA GLN A 59 -1.71 -27.55 4.59
C GLN A 59 -2.23 -26.64 3.48
N ARG A 60 -2.22 -25.30 3.66
CA ARG A 60 -2.68 -24.30 2.69
C ARG A 60 -1.54 -23.74 1.84
N VAL A 61 -0.32 -24.19 2.06
CA VAL A 61 0.87 -23.72 1.35
C VAL A 61 1.27 -24.74 0.28
N ASN A 62 1.54 -24.28 -0.93
CA ASN A 62 1.99 -25.11 -2.04
C ASN A 62 3.40 -25.65 -1.76
N LYS A 63 3.72 -26.85 -2.33
CA LYS A 63 5.03 -27.53 -2.15
C LYS A 63 6.25 -26.61 -2.44
N PRO A 64 6.29 -25.83 -3.55
CA PRO A 64 7.40 -24.92 -3.81
C PRO A 64 7.58 -23.87 -2.71
N MET A 65 6.47 -23.25 -2.26
CA MET A 65 6.51 -22.25 -1.19
C MET A 65 6.90 -22.86 0.14
N LYS A 66 6.45 -24.09 0.44
CA LYS A 66 6.88 -24.82 1.64
C LYS A 66 8.39 -25.00 1.61
N GLY A 67 8.97 -25.50 0.50
CA GLY A 67 10.43 -25.64 0.36
C GLY A 67 11.20 -24.32 0.52
N HIS A 68 10.58 -23.20 0.12
CA HIS A 68 11.15 -21.86 0.33
C HIS A 68 11.26 -21.51 1.83
N PHE A 69 10.21 -21.75 2.61
CA PHE A 69 10.22 -21.55 4.06
C PHE A 69 11.10 -22.56 4.80
N ASP A 70 11.08 -23.83 4.39
CA ASP A 70 11.90 -24.91 4.97
C ASP A 70 13.41 -24.60 4.79
N LYS A 71 13.81 -24.01 3.65
CA LYS A 71 15.20 -23.55 3.41
C LYS A 71 15.65 -22.47 4.39
N ALA A 72 14.73 -21.62 4.83
CA ALA A 72 14.97 -20.52 5.76
C ALA A 72 14.78 -20.94 7.23
N ASP A 73 14.32 -22.15 7.50
CA ASP A 73 13.91 -22.65 8.82
C ASP A 73 12.88 -21.73 9.52
N VAL A 74 11.92 -21.21 8.73
CA VAL A 74 10.90 -20.25 9.18
C VAL A 74 9.51 -20.84 8.99
N ALA A 75 8.61 -20.58 9.95
CA ALA A 75 7.19 -20.93 9.83
C ALA A 75 6.56 -20.28 8.58
N CYS A 76 5.64 -21.01 7.92
CA CYS A 76 4.98 -20.53 6.71
C CYS A 76 4.22 -19.23 6.95
N LYS A 77 4.48 -18.21 6.15
CA LYS A 77 3.83 -16.89 6.21
C LYS A 77 2.90 -16.68 5.01
N LYS A 78 1.84 -15.90 5.22
CA LYS A 78 0.81 -15.65 4.22
C LYS A 78 1.25 -14.66 3.15
N THR A 79 1.95 -13.61 3.56
CA THR A 79 2.36 -12.51 2.68
C THR A 79 3.87 -12.37 2.70
N LEU A 80 4.48 -12.38 1.54
CA LEU A 80 5.89 -12.11 1.35
C LEU A 80 6.05 -10.82 0.57
N LYS A 81 7.01 -9.98 0.97
CA LYS A 81 7.38 -8.75 0.25
C LYS A 81 8.85 -8.48 0.41
N GLU A 82 9.49 -8.10 -0.68
CA GLU A 82 10.88 -7.67 -0.70
C GLU A 82 10.97 -6.16 -0.45
N PHE A 83 11.93 -5.79 0.39
CA PHE A 83 12.31 -4.43 0.68
C PHE A 83 13.78 -4.24 0.32
N ARG A 84 14.07 -3.28 -0.55
CA ARG A 84 15.43 -2.88 -0.90
C ARG A 84 15.90 -1.87 0.12
N LEU A 85 16.59 -2.35 1.14
CA LEU A 85 17.14 -1.51 2.20
C LEU A 85 18.60 -1.18 1.89
N ASP A 86 19.06 -0.04 2.37
CA ASP A 86 20.47 0.41 2.16
C ASP A 86 21.41 -0.46 2.99
N ASP A 87 20.98 -0.89 4.17
CA ASP A 87 21.73 -1.77 5.07
C ASP A 87 21.00 -3.11 5.22
N CYS A 88 21.12 -3.98 4.21
CA CYS A 88 20.59 -5.34 4.28
C CYS A 88 21.42 -6.26 5.16
N ASP A 89 22.64 -5.86 5.55
CA ASP A 89 23.57 -6.72 6.28
C ASP A 89 23.29 -6.76 7.78
N ALA A 90 22.60 -5.77 8.30
CA ALA A 90 22.22 -5.71 9.70
C ALA A 90 21.25 -6.80 10.16
N LEU A 91 20.49 -7.41 9.23
CA LEU A 91 19.50 -8.44 9.53
C LEU A 91 19.85 -9.77 8.88
N ASN A 92 19.62 -10.86 9.61
CA ASN A 92 19.82 -12.23 9.16
C ASN A 92 18.49 -12.94 8.90
N VAL A 93 18.53 -14.02 8.13
CA VAL A 93 17.38 -14.90 7.94
C VAL A 93 16.91 -15.47 9.28
N GLY A 94 15.62 -15.38 9.56
CA GLY A 94 15.02 -15.78 10.84
C GLY A 94 14.81 -14.62 11.82
N ASP A 95 15.46 -13.47 11.63
CA ASP A 95 15.27 -12.29 12.50
C ASP A 95 13.84 -11.75 12.40
N ILE A 96 13.37 -11.15 13.49
CA ILE A 96 12.01 -10.62 13.61
C ILE A 96 12.06 -9.09 13.60
N VAL A 97 11.39 -8.49 12.62
CA VAL A 97 11.18 -7.03 12.52
C VAL A 97 9.84 -6.67 13.13
N LYS A 98 9.82 -5.75 14.10
CA LYS A 98 8.62 -5.29 14.81
C LYS A 98 8.38 -3.80 14.59
N ALA A 99 7.28 -3.31 15.16
CA ALA A 99 6.88 -1.90 15.09
C ALA A 99 7.92 -0.93 15.67
N ASP A 100 8.78 -1.37 16.58
CA ASP A 100 9.85 -0.62 17.23
C ASP A 100 10.98 -0.16 16.28
N THR A 101 11.00 -0.70 15.05
CA THR A 101 11.90 -0.22 13.98
C THR A 101 11.65 1.26 13.63
N PHE A 102 10.43 1.74 13.82
CA PHE A 102 10.05 3.13 13.58
C PHE A 102 10.05 3.92 14.89
N ALA A 103 10.21 5.23 14.79
CA ALA A 103 10.12 6.15 15.90
C ALA A 103 8.92 7.10 15.72
N VAL A 104 8.44 7.66 16.84
CA VAL A 104 7.42 8.72 16.80
C VAL A 104 8.03 9.97 16.14
N GLY A 105 7.30 10.57 15.20
CA GLY A 105 7.77 11.69 14.39
C GLY A 105 8.43 11.28 13.07
N ASP A 106 8.70 9.99 12.84
CA ASP A 106 9.24 9.52 11.55
C ASP A 106 8.28 9.88 10.42
N SER A 107 8.84 10.36 9.29
CA SER A 107 8.13 10.53 8.03
C SER A 107 8.19 9.23 7.23
N ILE A 108 7.04 8.72 6.83
CA ILE A 108 6.90 7.42 6.18
C ILE A 108 6.06 7.49 4.91
N ASP A 109 6.30 6.55 4.00
CA ASP A 109 5.46 6.29 2.84
C ASP A 109 4.69 4.98 3.04
N VAL A 110 3.40 4.99 2.77
CA VAL A 110 2.54 3.80 2.92
C VAL A 110 2.01 3.35 1.57
N ILE A 111 2.36 2.13 1.21
CA ILE A 111 1.97 1.48 -0.03
C ILE A 111 0.86 0.49 0.26
N GLY A 112 -0.23 0.55 -0.48
CA GLY A 112 -1.34 -0.38 -0.32
C GLY A 112 -2.22 -0.49 -1.56
N THR A 113 -3.09 -1.48 -1.58
CA THR A 113 -4.07 -1.63 -2.65
C THR A 113 -5.31 -0.81 -2.33
N SER A 114 -5.67 0.12 -3.21
CA SER A 114 -6.84 0.99 -3.03
C SER A 114 -8.15 0.19 -3.05
N LYS A 115 -9.22 0.77 -2.50
CA LYS A 115 -10.55 0.15 -2.57
C LYS A 115 -11.00 0.05 -4.02
N GLY A 116 -11.42 -1.14 -4.45
CA GLY A 116 -12.02 -1.34 -5.77
C GLY A 116 -13.36 -0.59 -5.89
N LYS A 117 -13.58 0.04 -7.03
CA LYS A 117 -14.80 0.79 -7.35
C LYS A 117 -15.53 0.18 -8.56
N GLY A 118 -15.03 -0.93 -9.08
CA GLY A 118 -15.58 -1.61 -10.26
C GLY A 118 -15.43 -0.78 -11.55
N PHE A 119 -16.28 -1.02 -12.53
CA PHE A 119 -16.32 -0.25 -13.76
C PHE A 119 -16.98 1.11 -13.51
N GLN A 120 -16.29 2.19 -13.79
CA GLN A 120 -16.76 3.56 -13.57
C GLN A 120 -16.75 4.37 -14.87
N GLY A 121 -17.73 5.26 -14.98
CA GLY A 121 -17.80 6.23 -16.06
C GLY A 121 -16.70 7.30 -15.96
N PRO A 122 -16.47 8.03 -17.07
CA PRO A 122 -15.36 8.99 -17.17
C PRO A 122 -15.47 10.14 -16.20
N ILE A 123 -16.67 10.54 -15.79
CA ILE A 123 -16.89 11.63 -14.83
C ILE A 123 -16.28 11.27 -13.47
N LYS A 124 -16.52 10.04 -12.96
CA LYS A 124 -15.98 9.61 -11.68
C LYS A 124 -14.52 9.17 -11.78
N ARG A 125 -14.14 8.52 -12.90
CA ARG A 125 -12.80 7.96 -13.08
C ARG A 125 -11.75 9.02 -13.37
N HIS A 126 -12.12 10.06 -14.16
CA HIS A 126 -11.20 11.10 -14.64
C HIS A 126 -11.59 12.50 -14.24
N ASN A 127 -12.56 12.67 -13.32
CA ASN A 127 -13.06 13.97 -12.86
C ASN A 127 -13.53 14.88 -13.99
N GLN A 128 -14.12 14.30 -15.06
CA GLN A 128 -14.68 15.08 -16.16
C GLN A 128 -15.97 15.76 -15.70
N HIS A 129 -16.26 16.94 -16.28
CA HIS A 129 -17.48 17.67 -15.99
C HIS A 129 -18.72 16.95 -16.55
N ARG A 130 -19.78 16.91 -15.78
CA ARG A 130 -21.10 16.47 -16.26
C ARG A 130 -21.81 17.63 -16.96
N LEU A 131 -22.70 17.31 -17.86
CA LEU A 131 -23.61 18.30 -18.45
C LEU A 131 -24.69 18.67 -17.43
N LYS A 132 -25.25 19.90 -17.59
CA LYS A 132 -26.39 20.36 -16.78
C LYS A 132 -27.61 19.50 -17.08
N GLU A 133 -28.54 19.40 -16.12
CA GLU A 133 -29.76 18.62 -16.25
C GLU A 133 -30.95 19.44 -16.85
N THR A 134 -30.71 20.70 -17.19
CA THR A 134 -31.68 21.67 -17.68
C THR A 134 -31.23 22.28 -19.02
N HIS A 135 -32.03 23.19 -19.58
CA HIS A 135 -31.76 23.94 -20.80
C HIS A 135 -31.51 23.09 -22.04
N GLY A 136 -32.40 22.10 -22.28
CA GLY A 136 -32.39 21.29 -23.49
C GLY A 136 -31.30 20.21 -23.55
N THR A 137 -30.57 19.98 -22.47
CA THR A 137 -29.66 18.85 -22.39
C THR A 137 -30.48 17.56 -22.37
N GLY A 138 -30.33 16.69 -23.38
CA GLY A 138 -30.97 15.38 -23.45
C GLY A 138 -30.43 14.40 -22.41
N PRO A 139 -30.78 13.11 -22.45
CA PRO A 139 -30.39 12.10 -21.45
C PRO A 139 -28.91 11.71 -21.57
N VAL A 140 -28.01 12.69 -21.69
CA VAL A 140 -26.57 12.50 -21.91
C VAL A 140 -25.71 13.10 -20.81
N HIS A 141 -26.31 13.34 -19.63
CA HIS A 141 -25.70 14.09 -18.51
C HIS A 141 -24.34 13.56 -18.03
N ARG A 142 -24.15 12.25 -18.06
CA ARG A 142 -22.95 11.57 -17.53
C ARG A 142 -22.16 10.80 -18.58
N GLN A 143 -22.32 11.13 -19.85
CA GLN A 143 -21.61 10.49 -20.94
C GLN A 143 -20.20 11.08 -21.11
N ALA A 144 -19.36 10.36 -21.88
CA ALA A 144 -17.96 10.72 -22.11
C ALA A 144 -17.79 11.99 -22.96
N GLY A 145 -18.86 12.45 -23.62
CA GLY A 145 -18.81 13.58 -24.55
C GLY A 145 -18.09 13.25 -25.86
N SER A 146 -17.56 14.28 -26.52
CA SER A 146 -16.86 14.13 -27.80
C SER A 146 -15.62 13.27 -27.66
N MET A 147 -15.39 12.40 -28.65
CA MET A 147 -14.20 11.56 -28.77
C MET A 147 -13.04 12.23 -29.50
N GLY A 148 -13.25 13.37 -30.11
CA GLY A 148 -12.26 14.14 -30.86
C GLY A 148 -12.80 14.71 -32.17
N ALA A 149 -11.89 15.17 -33.03
CA ALA A 149 -12.19 15.68 -34.35
C ALA A 149 -12.58 14.53 -35.34
N CYS A 150 -13.16 14.90 -36.49
CA CYS A 150 -13.70 13.95 -37.44
C CYS A 150 -12.60 13.29 -38.34
N SER A 151 -12.45 13.76 -39.59
CA SER A 151 -11.59 13.15 -40.60
C SER A 151 -10.09 13.28 -40.34
N SER A 152 -9.68 14.24 -39.55
CA SER A 152 -8.31 14.39 -39.09
C SER A 152 -8.30 14.45 -37.53
N PRO A 153 -7.72 13.46 -36.87
CA PRO A 153 -6.81 12.37 -37.25
C PRO A 153 -7.50 11.05 -37.65
N SER A 154 -8.81 11.00 -37.84
CA SER A 154 -9.63 9.78 -38.09
C SER A 154 -9.47 8.67 -37.06
N ARG A 155 -9.09 9.03 -35.85
CA ARG A 155 -8.88 8.09 -34.71
C ARG A 155 -9.06 8.81 -33.41
N ILE A 156 -9.24 8.02 -32.34
CA ILE A 156 -9.18 8.51 -30.96
C ILE A 156 -7.73 8.41 -30.50
N TYR A 157 -7.18 9.49 -29.90
CA TYR A 157 -5.82 9.48 -29.39
C TYR A 157 -5.68 8.51 -28.20
N LYS A 158 -4.48 7.93 -28.08
CA LYS A 158 -4.10 7.16 -26.87
C LYS A 158 -4.18 8.07 -25.64
N GLY A 159 -4.53 7.49 -24.50
CA GLY A 159 -4.66 8.25 -23.26
C GLY A 159 -5.98 9.01 -23.09
N LYS A 160 -6.93 8.93 -24.04
CA LYS A 160 -8.27 9.50 -23.86
C LYS A 160 -8.95 8.93 -22.62
N GLY A 161 -9.39 9.80 -21.71
CA GLY A 161 -10.09 9.41 -20.49
C GLY A 161 -11.47 8.81 -20.77
N MET A 162 -11.59 7.50 -20.68
CA MET A 162 -12.84 6.74 -20.92
C MET A 162 -13.26 5.95 -19.69
N ALA A 163 -14.47 5.40 -19.73
CA ALA A 163 -14.95 4.47 -18.72
C ALA A 163 -14.03 3.24 -18.62
N GLY A 164 -13.96 2.65 -17.45
CA GLY A 164 -13.15 1.47 -17.20
C GLY A 164 -13.03 1.14 -15.72
N HIS A 165 -12.20 0.15 -15.41
CA HIS A 165 -11.91 -0.27 -14.05
C HIS A 165 -11.29 0.89 -13.26
N MET A 166 -11.76 1.08 -12.02
CA MET A 166 -11.26 2.10 -11.09
C MET A 166 -11.00 1.49 -9.73
N GLY A 167 -9.88 1.87 -9.12
CA GLY A 167 -9.44 1.32 -7.84
C GLY A 167 -8.89 -0.12 -7.96
N ALA A 168 -8.69 -0.78 -6.84
CA ALA A 168 -7.99 -2.07 -6.71
C ALA A 168 -6.58 -2.04 -7.35
N GLU A 169 -5.94 -0.89 -7.32
CA GLU A 169 -4.60 -0.61 -7.82
C GLU A 169 -3.66 -0.28 -6.67
N GLN A 170 -2.38 -0.53 -6.85
CA GLN A 170 -1.37 -0.16 -5.88
C GLN A 170 -1.21 1.36 -5.86
N VAL A 171 -1.34 1.93 -4.66
CA VAL A 171 -1.21 3.37 -4.42
C VAL A 171 -0.23 3.59 -3.29
N THR A 172 0.66 4.55 -3.44
CA THR A 172 1.55 5.02 -2.39
C THR A 172 1.09 6.38 -1.89
N VAL A 173 0.82 6.48 -0.58
CA VAL A 173 0.60 7.77 0.09
C VAL A 173 1.91 8.14 0.77
N GLN A 174 2.49 9.24 0.34
CA GLN A 174 3.82 9.68 0.76
C GLN A 174 3.75 10.67 1.91
N ASN A 175 4.85 10.74 2.65
CA ASN A 175 5.11 11.75 3.67
C ASN A 175 4.03 11.81 4.77
N LEU A 176 3.71 10.66 5.32
CA LEU A 176 2.84 10.52 6.48
C LEU A 176 3.68 10.51 7.76
N GLU A 177 3.17 11.08 8.83
CA GLU A 177 3.82 11.18 10.12
C GLU A 177 3.37 10.07 11.06
N VAL A 178 4.32 9.43 11.77
CA VAL A 178 4.05 8.47 12.83
C VAL A 178 3.74 9.22 14.12
N VAL A 179 2.50 9.10 14.62
CA VAL A 179 2.04 9.83 15.82
C VAL A 179 2.29 9.04 17.09
N LYS A 180 2.08 7.72 17.07
CA LYS A 180 2.22 6.86 18.26
C LYS A 180 2.61 5.44 17.84
N ILE A 181 3.44 4.81 18.66
CA ILE A 181 3.84 3.42 18.51
C ILE A 181 3.54 2.68 19.82
N ASP A 182 2.94 1.51 19.70
CA ASP A 182 2.74 0.55 20.76
C ASP A 182 3.51 -0.72 20.41
N ALA A 183 4.69 -0.85 21.00
CA ALA A 183 5.59 -1.97 20.70
C ALA A 183 5.07 -3.31 21.27
N GLU A 184 4.29 -3.30 22.35
CA GLU A 184 3.76 -4.52 22.98
C GLU A 184 2.72 -5.18 22.07
N ASN A 185 1.84 -4.37 21.48
CA ASN A 185 0.78 -4.83 20.59
C ASN A 185 1.16 -4.76 19.10
N ASN A 186 2.38 -4.34 18.77
CA ASN A 186 2.85 -4.09 17.41
C ASN A 186 1.94 -3.14 16.60
N LEU A 187 1.47 -2.06 17.23
CA LEU A 187 0.60 -1.08 16.59
C LEU A 187 1.36 0.21 16.28
N ILE A 188 1.11 0.72 15.08
CA ILE A 188 1.57 2.05 14.64
C ILE A 188 0.36 2.89 14.30
N ALA A 189 0.25 4.07 14.92
CA ALA A 189 -0.74 5.09 14.59
C ALA A 189 -0.13 6.13 13.66
N ILE A 190 -0.61 6.19 12.42
CA ILE A 190 -0.14 7.06 11.36
C ILE A 190 -1.16 8.17 11.15
N LYS A 191 -0.71 9.41 11.08
CA LYS A 191 -1.55 10.59 10.84
C LYS A 191 -2.16 10.55 9.44
N GLY A 192 -3.48 10.65 9.38
CA GLY A 192 -4.22 10.71 8.13
C GLY A 192 -4.71 9.37 7.61
N ALA A 193 -4.99 9.32 6.31
CA ALA A 193 -5.59 8.18 5.63
C ALA A 193 -4.55 7.31 4.94
N VAL A 194 -4.76 6.00 5.01
CA VAL A 194 -3.91 4.96 4.41
C VAL A 194 -4.71 4.20 3.36
N PRO A 195 -4.11 3.76 2.24
CA PRO A 195 -4.81 3.05 1.17
C PRO A 195 -5.50 1.77 1.64
N GLY A 196 -6.57 1.41 0.98
CA GLY A 196 -7.25 0.13 1.15
C GLY A 196 -8.36 0.08 2.19
N PRO A 197 -9.07 -1.05 2.25
CA PRO A 197 -10.11 -1.33 3.24
C PRO A 197 -9.51 -1.71 4.59
N LYS A 198 -10.36 -1.77 5.63
CA LYS A 198 -10.03 -2.42 6.91
C LYS A 198 -9.64 -3.88 6.66
N GLY A 199 -8.58 -4.35 7.30
CA GLY A 199 -8.01 -5.68 7.09
C GLY A 199 -7.08 -5.81 5.87
N GLY A 200 -6.92 -4.75 5.07
CA GLY A 200 -5.99 -4.72 3.95
C GLY A 200 -4.53 -4.72 4.39
N ILE A 201 -3.67 -5.39 3.60
CA ILE A 201 -2.23 -5.38 3.79
C ILE A 201 -1.66 -4.06 3.25
N VAL A 202 -0.74 -3.49 4.00
CA VAL A 202 0.01 -2.29 3.65
C VAL A 202 1.49 -2.50 3.90
N TYR A 203 2.31 -1.81 3.15
CA TYR A 203 3.76 -1.79 3.30
C TYR A 203 4.16 -0.39 3.75
N ILE A 204 4.88 -0.31 4.85
CA ILE A 204 5.36 0.93 5.44
C ILE A 204 6.86 1.01 5.18
N VAL A 205 7.31 2.12 4.65
CA VAL A 205 8.72 2.39 4.35
C VAL A 205 9.05 3.83 4.70
N ASP A 206 10.34 4.15 4.84
CA ASP A 206 10.75 5.55 5.03
C ASP A 206 10.29 6.41 3.87
N SER A 207 9.99 7.67 4.16
CA SER A 207 9.64 8.63 3.13
C SER A 207 10.85 8.96 2.26
N VAL A 208 10.64 8.97 0.94
CA VAL A 208 11.64 9.43 -0.03
C VAL A 208 11.80 10.96 0.00
N LYS A 209 10.83 11.67 0.61
CA LYS A 209 10.75 13.14 0.64
C LYS A 209 11.04 13.74 2.02
N ALA A 210 11.47 12.93 2.98
CA ALA A 210 11.83 13.40 4.32
C ALA A 210 13.23 14.03 4.32
#